data_24645636ec43c15a266d03ebccad06a7
#
_entry.id   24645636ec43c15a266d03ebccad06a7
#
_cell.length_a   1.000
_cell.length_b   1.000
_cell.length_c   1.000
_cell.angle_alpha   90.00
_cell.angle_beta   90.00
_cell.angle_gamma   90.00
#
_symmetry.space_group_name_H-M   'P 1'
#
loop_
_entity.id
_entity.type
_entity.pdbx_description
1 polymer ?
#
loop_
_entity_poly.entity_id
_entity_poly.type
_entity_poly.pdbx_seq_one_letter_code
_entity_poly.pdbx_strand_id
1 'polypeptide(L)'
;LLGVAFIIGMSRGITTLMNDGLITDTVLYWGEQLLTGTGSIAFILLTYLLYLPLSVLIPSSSGLATLSVPIMAPLGQFADVGGALIVTAFQSASGLVNLVTPTSAVVMGALVFGRIPYDRWLKYIWKLLVVFLLLTLGFLILGALL
;
A
#
# COMPACT_ATOMS: atom_id res chain seq x y z
N LEU A 1 -25.39 3.82 -6.77
CA LEU A 1 -24.87 2.44 -6.88
C LEU A 1 -24.15 2.20 -8.20
N LEU A 2 -24.69 2.64 -9.36
CA LEU A 2 -24.10 2.40 -10.67
C LEU A 2 -22.70 3.03 -10.80
N GLY A 3 -22.50 4.26 -10.34
CA GLY A 3 -21.19 4.93 -10.35
C GLY A 3 -20.12 4.20 -9.54
N VAL A 4 -20.48 3.65 -8.37
CA VAL A 4 -19.57 2.86 -7.54
C VAL A 4 -19.19 1.55 -8.24
N ALA A 5 -20.17 0.85 -8.80
CA ALA A 5 -19.93 -0.38 -9.55
C ALA A 5 -19.00 -0.14 -10.74
N PHE A 6 -19.17 0.99 -11.44
CA PHE A 6 -18.32 1.36 -12.57
C PHE A 6 -16.87 1.65 -12.14
N ILE A 7 -16.67 2.40 -11.04
CA ILE A 7 -15.34 2.66 -10.48
C ILE A 7 -14.64 1.38 -10.06
N ILE A 8 -15.37 0.47 -9.38
CA ILE A 8 -14.83 -0.83 -8.98
C ILE A 8 -14.45 -1.67 -10.20
N GLY A 9 -15.30 -1.71 -11.22
CA GLY A 9 -15.04 -2.44 -12.45
C GLY A 9 -13.80 -1.92 -13.19
N MET A 10 -13.67 -0.59 -13.33
CA MET A 10 -12.49 0.02 -13.94
C MET A 10 -11.21 -0.26 -13.15
N SER A 11 -11.27 -0.15 -11.82
CA SER A 11 -10.13 -0.44 -10.95
C SER A 11 -9.67 -1.90 -11.08
N ARG A 12 -10.61 -2.85 -11.14
CA ARG A 12 -10.29 -4.27 -11.39
C ARG A 12 -9.69 -4.49 -12.77
N GLY A 13 -10.21 -3.81 -13.80
CA GLY A 13 -9.66 -3.85 -15.15
C GLY A 13 -8.20 -3.36 -15.20
N ILE A 14 -7.88 -2.26 -14.52
CA ILE A 14 -6.52 -1.75 -14.41
C ILE A 14 -5.61 -2.80 -13.75
N THR A 15 -6.03 -3.38 -12.64
CA THR A 15 -5.25 -4.41 -11.94
C THR A 15 -4.98 -5.63 -12.84
N THR A 16 -5.98 -6.08 -13.59
CA THR A 16 -5.83 -7.20 -14.53
C THR A 16 -4.81 -6.86 -15.63
N LEU A 17 -4.94 -5.69 -16.25
CA LEU A 17 -4.00 -5.24 -17.28
C LEU A 17 -2.57 -5.10 -16.77
N MET A 18 -2.39 -4.62 -15.53
CA MET A 18 -1.07 -4.52 -14.91
C MET A 18 -0.44 -5.89 -14.65
N ASN A 19 -1.24 -6.87 -14.24
CA ASN A 19 -0.76 -8.23 -14.00
C ASN A 19 -0.47 -8.94 -15.32
N ASP A 20 -1.38 -8.89 -16.28
CA ASP A 20 -1.22 -9.50 -17.59
C ASP A 20 -0.06 -8.89 -18.39
N GLY A 21 0.16 -7.58 -18.21
CA GLY A 21 1.29 -6.85 -18.80
C GLY A 21 2.61 -6.99 -18.04
N LEU A 22 2.69 -7.80 -16.97
CA LEU A 22 3.87 -7.96 -16.10
C LEU A 22 4.40 -6.62 -15.53
N ILE A 23 3.53 -5.60 -15.47
CA ILE A 23 3.90 -4.28 -14.96
C ILE A 23 4.11 -4.35 -13.46
N THR A 24 3.27 -5.11 -12.75
CA THR A 24 3.40 -5.33 -11.32
C THR A 24 4.73 -6.00 -10.99
N ASP A 25 5.10 -7.04 -11.72
CA ASP A 25 6.37 -7.75 -11.54
C ASP A 25 7.57 -6.84 -11.82
N THR A 26 7.46 -5.98 -12.85
CA THR A 26 8.49 -4.99 -13.18
C THR A 26 8.68 -3.98 -12.06
N VAL A 27 7.59 -3.46 -11.49
CA VAL A 27 7.65 -2.51 -10.37
C VAL A 27 8.25 -3.17 -9.11
N LEU A 28 7.89 -4.42 -8.83
CA LEU A 28 8.47 -5.18 -7.73
C LEU A 28 9.96 -5.43 -7.94
N TYR A 29 10.38 -5.79 -9.16
CA TYR A 29 11.78 -5.98 -9.51
C TYR A 29 12.63 -4.70 -9.31
N TRP A 30 12.13 -3.54 -9.76
CA TRP A 30 12.80 -2.27 -9.49
C TRP A 30 12.84 -1.93 -8.00
N GLY A 31 11.76 -2.25 -7.27
CA GLY A 31 11.72 -2.13 -5.82
C GLY A 31 12.77 -2.99 -5.14
N GLU A 32 12.92 -4.24 -5.55
CA GLU A 32 13.96 -5.16 -5.08
C GLU A 32 15.36 -4.59 -5.27
N GLN A 33 15.65 -4.07 -6.47
CA GLN A 33 16.95 -3.47 -6.76
C GLN A 33 17.26 -2.25 -5.87
N LEU A 34 16.26 -1.41 -5.59
CA LEU A 34 16.41 -0.26 -4.71
C LEU A 34 16.63 -0.66 -3.24
N LEU A 35 16.11 -1.81 -2.83
CA LEU A 35 16.17 -2.31 -1.46
C LEU A 35 17.44 -3.12 -1.18
N THR A 36 18.04 -3.72 -2.21
CA THR A 36 19.22 -4.56 -2.08
C THR A 36 20.42 -3.76 -1.55
N GLY A 37 21.05 -4.25 -0.49
CA GLY A 37 22.25 -3.64 0.11
C GLY A 37 21.96 -2.46 1.04
N THR A 38 20.71 -2.17 1.37
CA THR A 38 20.33 -1.14 2.35
C THR A 38 20.34 -1.72 3.78
N GLY A 39 20.69 -0.89 4.77
CA GLY A 39 20.58 -1.30 6.18
C GLY A 39 19.11 -1.43 6.63
N SER A 40 18.86 -2.13 7.75
CA SER A 40 17.53 -2.51 8.27
C SER A 40 16.52 -1.34 8.29
N ILE A 41 16.93 -0.18 8.81
CA ILE A 41 16.05 1.00 8.89
C ILE A 41 15.72 1.52 7.48
N ALA A 42 16.72 1.67 6.62
CA ALA A 42 16.50 2.17 5.26
C ALA A 42 15.65 1.18 4.46
N PHE A 43 15.90 -0.12 4.59
CA PHE A 43 15.11 -1.18 3.97
C PHE A 43 13.63 -1.06 4.33
N ILE A 44 13.29 -1.02 5.62
CA ILE A 44 11.88 -1.00 6.03
C ILE A 44 11.15 0.29 5.65
N LEU A 45 11.83 1.42 5.70
CA LEU A 45 11.25 2.71 5.28
C LEU A 45 11.01 2.75 3.77
N LEU A 46 11.98 2.28 2.97
CA LEU A 46 11.83 2.19 1.51
C LEU A 46 10.75 1.17 1.14
N THR A 47 10.67 0.04 1.83
CA THR A 47 9.60 -0.95 1.67
C THR A 47 8.22 -0.32 1.94
N TYR A 48 8.09 0.42 3.03
CA TYR A 48 6.85 1.14 3.32
C TYR A 48 6.48 2.15 2.23
N LEU A 49 7.45 2.96 1.78
CA LEU A 49 7.26 3.93 0.70
C LEU A 49 6.89 3.26 -0.63
N LEU A 50 7.48 2.09 -0.93
CA LEU A 50 7.15 1.30 -2.12
C LEU A 50 5.71 0.78 -2.07
N TYR A 51 5.25 0.36 -0.88
CA TYR A 51 3.89 -0.16 -0.73
C TYR A 51 2.80 0.92 -0.86
N LEU A 52 3.10 2.20 -0.64
CA LEU A 52 2.13 3.29 -0.83
C LEU A 52 1.62 3.34 -2.30
N PRO A 53 2.47 3.53 -3.33
CA PRO A 53 2.01 3.54 -4.71
C PRO A 53 1.46 2.16 -5.16
N LEU A 54 2.06 1.06 -4.73
CA LEU A 54 1.57 -0.29 -5.05
C LEU A 54 0.14 -0.50 -4.55
N SER A 55 -0.19 -0.01 -3.36
CA SER A 55 -1.55 -0.11 -2.80
C SER A 55 -2.57 0.76 -3.52
N VAL A 56 -2.15 1.83 -4.21
CA VAL A 56 -3.02 2.61 -5.11
C VAL A 56 -3.32 1.81 -6.37
N LEU A 57 -2.30 1.18 -6.94
CA LEU A 57 -2.37 0.43 -8.19
C LEU A 57 -3.15 -0.89 -8.02
N ILE A 58 -2.91 -1.57 -6.89
CA ILE A 58 -3.54 -2.85 -6.57
C ILE A 58 -4.41 -2.66 -5.30
N PRO A 59 -5.68 -2.25 -5.44
CA PRO A 59 -6.54 -1.94 -4.29
C PRO A 59 -7.03 -3.19 -3.53
N SER A 60 -6.45 -4.34 -3.82
CA SER A 60 -6.71 -5.62 -3.13
C SER A 60 -5.53 -5.94 -2.22
N SER A 61 -5.71 -5.80 -0.90
CA SER A 61 -4.67 -6.12 0.08
C SER A 61 -4.20 -7.58 -0.02
N SER A 62 -5.11 -8.54 -0.17
CA SER A 62 -4.75 -9.95 -0.35
C SER A 62 -4.02 -10.20 -1.67
N GLY A 63 -4.46 -9.57 -2.76
CA GLY A 63 -3.79 -9.67 -4.06
C GLY A 63 -2.37 -9.11 -4.02
N LEU A 64 -2.21 -7.92 -3.46
CA LEU A 64 -0.89 -7.29 -3.31
C LEU A 64 0.02 -8.12 -2.39
N ALA A 65 -0.49 -8.65 -1.28
CA ALA A 65 0.27 -9.52 -0.39
C ALA A 65 0.77 -10.78 -1.12
N THR A 66 -0.11 -11.45 -1.86
CA THR A 66 0.23 -12.68 -2.59
C THR A 66 1.37 -12.46 -3.61
N LEU A 67 1.40 -11.30 -4.25
CA LEU A 67 2.44 -10.97 -5.23
C LEU A 67 3.73 -10.49 -4.57
N SER A 68 3.65 -9.66 -3.55
CA SER A 68 4.82 -8.95 -3.01
C SER A 68 5.52 -9.64 -1.84
N VAL A 69 4.76 -10.31 -0.96
CA VAL A 69 5.34 -10.94 0.24
C VAL A 69 6.38 -12.03 -0.09
N PRO A 70 6.17 -12.92 -1.09
CA PRO A 70 7.18 -13.90 -1.47
C PRO A 70 8.51 -13.29 -1.92
N ILE A 71 8.51 -12.06 -2.41
CA ILE A 71 9.70 -11.32 -2.84
C ILE A 71 10.30 -10.56 -1.66
N MET A 72 9.48 -9.81 -0.95
CA MET A 72 9.94 -8.90 0.11
C MET A 72 10.38 -9.62 1.39
N ALA A 73 9.80 -10.78 1.72
CA ALA A 73 10.16 -11.51 2.92
C ALA A 73 11.60 -12.07 2.88
N PRO A 74 12.07 -12.72 1.80
CA PRO A 74 13.48 -13.09 1.67
C PRO A 74 14.42 -11.89 1.67
N LEU A 75 14.07 -10.79 0.98
CA LEU A 75 14.87 -9.56 0.96
C LEU A 75 15.05 -8.97 2.36
N GLY A 76 14.00 -8.98 3.16
CA GLY A 76 14.06 -8.53 4.54
C GLY A 76 15.03 -9.32 5.39
N GLN A 77 15.12 -10.64 5.18
CA GLN A 77 16.10 -11.47 5.88
C GLN A 77 17.55 -11.06 5.55
N PHE A 78 17.83 -10.67 4.31
CA PHE A 78 19.15 -10.14 3.93
C PHE A 78 19.45 -8.78 4.53
N ALA A 79 18.43 -7.99 4.84
CA ALA A 79 18.54 -6.68 5.48
C ALA A 79 18.42 -6.76 7.02
N ASP A 80 18.37 -7.96 7.59
CA ASP A 80 18.19 -8.23 9.02
C ASP A 80 16.86 -7.66 9.56
N VAL A 81 15.80 -7.71 8.74
CA VAL A 81 14.45 -7.25 9.07
C VAL A 81 13.49 -8.43 9.17
N GLY A 82 12.88 -8.59 10.33
CA GLY A 82 11.91 -9.65 10.57
C GLY A 82 10.67 -9.58 9.67
N GLY A 83 10.17 -10.74 9.21
CA GLY A 83 9.00 -10.82 8.34
C GLY A 83 7.75 -10.16 8.94
N ALA A 84 7.59 -10.16 10.27
CA ALA A 84 6.50 -9.48 10.95
C ALA A 84 6.52 -7.96 10.70
N LEU A 85 7.71 -7.36 10.66
CA LEU A 85 7.88 -5.93 10.41
C LEU A 85 7.55 -5.57 8.97
N ILE A 86 7.91 -6.44 8.00
CA ILE A 86 7.56 -6.30 6.59
C ILE A 86 6.02 -6.33 6.40
N VAL A 87 5.36 -7.29 7.06
CA VAL A 87 3.89 -7.37 7.04
C VAL A 87 3.27 -6.13 7.66
N THR A 88 3.85 -5.60 8.73
CA THR A 88 3.38 -4.36 9.37
C THR A 88 3.53 -3.17 8.42
N ALA A 89 4.65 -3.03 7.72
CA ALA A 89 4.86 -1.99 6.71
C ALA A 89 3.84 -2.08 5.58
N PHE A 90 3.65 -3.29 5.03
CA PHE A 90 2.65 -3.54 4.00
C PHE A 90 1.24 -3.19 4.45
N GLN A 91 0.78 -3.71 5.59
CA GLN A 91 -0.58 -3.50 6.08
C GLN A 91 -0.85 -2.04 6.42
N SER A 92 0.12 -1.36 7.02
CA SER A 92 -0.01 0.07 7.37
C SER A 92 -0.07 0.94 6.11
N ALA A 93 0.75 0.67 5.09
CA ALA A 93 0.70 1.38 3.82
C ALA A 93 -0.63 1.15 3.11
N SER A 94 -1.05 -0.11 2.99
CA SER A 94 -2.30 -0.49 2.35
C SER A 94 -3.52 0.09 3.09
N GLY A 95 -3.52 0.04 4.42
CA GLY A 95 -4.58 0.63 5.24
C GLY A 95 -4.71 2.14 5.06
N LEU A 96 -3.58 2.85 5.09
CA LEU A 96 -3.53 4.30 4.89
C LEU A 96 -4.02 4.71 3.49
N VAL A 97 -3.55 4.04 2.47
CA VAL A 97 -3.94 4.29 1.07
C VAL A 97 -5.43 4.00 0.86
N ASN A 98 -5.94 2.89 1.39
CA ASN A 98 -7.34 2.50 1.23
C ASN A 98 -8.34 3.49 1.85
N LEU A 99 -7.91 4.34 2.78
CA LEU A 99 -8.75 5.41 3.34
C LEU A 99 -8.97 6.57 2.35
N VAL A 100 -8.09 6.74 1.38
CA VAL A 100 -8.13 7.90 0.47
C VAL A 100 -8.20 7.53 -1.00
N THR A 101 -7.79 6.34 -1.38
CA THR A 101 -7.80 5.99 -2.81
C THR A 101 -9.22 5.91 -3.36
N PRO A 102 -9.51 6.52 -4.52
CA PRO A 102 -10.81 6.40 -5.17
C PRO A 102 -11.08 4.97 -5.69
N THR A 103 -10.05 4.13 -5.74
CA THR A 103 -10.18 2.71 -6.12
C THR A 103 -10.70 1.84 -4.98
N SER A 104 -10.75 2.35 -3.73
CA SER A 104 -11.32 1.66 -2.57
C SER A 104 -12.85 1.63 -2.65
N ALA A 105 -13.40 0.47 -2.95
CA ALA A 105 -14.84 0.25 -3.03
C ALA A 105 -15.57 0.59 -1.73
N VAL A 106 -14.95 0.32 -0.58
CA VAL A 106 -15.54 0.53 0.75
C VAL A 106 -15.70 2.03 1.01
N VAL A 107 -14.62 2.81 0.82
CA VAL A 107 -14.64 4.26 1.07
C VAL A 107 -15.56 4.96 0.07
N MET A 108 -15.42 4.66 -1.22
CA MET A 108 -16.28 5.27 -2.23
C MET A 108 -17.75 4.91 -2.05
N GLY A 109 -18.06 3.67 -1.67
CA GLY A 109 -19.42 3.25 -1.33
C GLY A 109 -19.97 4.02 -0.14
N ALA A 110 -19.23 4.14 0.95
CA ALA A 110 -19.64 4.88 2.14
C ALA A 110 -19.89 6.37 1.84
N LEU A 111 -19.02 7.01 1.05
CA LEU A 111 -19.17 8.43 0.65
C LEU A 111 -20.42 8.64 -0.20
N VAL A 112 -20.72 7.72 -1.12
CA VAL A 112 -21.95 7.80 -1.94
C VAL A 112 -23.21 7.66 -1.08
N PHE A 113 -23.23 6.69 -0.16
CA PHE A 113 -24.36 6.52 0.77
C PHE A 113 -24.52 7.72 1.71
N GLY A 114 -23.41 8.26 2.21
CA GLY A 114 -23.39 9.44 3.06
C GLY A 114 -23.63 10.75 2.31
N ARG A 115 -23.72 10.73 0.96
CA ARG A 115 -23.79 11.93 0.11
C ARG A 115 -22.68 12.95 0.40
N ILE A 116 -21.49 12.44 0.72
CA ILE A 116 -20.32 13.26 1.03
C ILE A 116 -19.46 13.36 -0.24
N PRO A 117 -19.17 14.58 -0.75
CA PRO A 117 -18.27 14.74 -1.88
C PRO A 117 -16.84 14.36 -1.47
N TYR A 118 -16.12 13.70 -2.40
CA TYR A 118 -14.79 13.14 -2.16
C TYR A 118 -13.74 14.20 -1.75
N ASP A 119 -13.80 15.40 -2.33
CA ASP A 119 -12.92 16.51 -1.98
C ASP A 119 -13.09 16.96 -0.51
N ARG A 120 -14.33 16.93 -0.01
CA ARG A 120 -14.63 17.23 1.40
C ARG A 120 -14.10 16.15 2.33
N TRP A 121 -14.21 14.90 1.92
CA TRP A 121 -13.62 13.77 2.64
C TRP A 121 -12.10 13.91 2.76
N LEU A 122 -11.40 14.19 1.67
CA LEU A 122 -9.95 14.38 1.68
C LEU A 122 -9.53 15.53 2.60
N LYS A 123 -10.23 16.66 2.56
CA LYS A 123 -9.97 17.80 3.46
C LYS A 123 -10.20 17.48 4.93
N TYR A 124 -11.09 16.56 5.22
CA TYR A 124 -11.37 16.13 6.59
C TYR A 124 -10.30 15.17 7.11
N ILE A 125 -9.95 14.16 6.31
CA ILE A 125 -9.12 13.04 6.77
C ILE A 125 -7.61 13.30 6.73
N TRP A 126 -7.14 14.31 5.99
CA TRP A 126 -5.71 14.52 5.75
C TRP A 126 -4.87 14.63 7.03
N LYS A 127 -5.39 15.26 8.08
CA LYS A 127 -4.70 15.36 9.39
C LYS A 127 -4.50 13.99 10.02
N LEU A 128 -5.53 13.15 9.94
CA LEU A 128 -5.46 11.78 10.45
C LEU A 128 -4.46 10.94 9.66
N LEU A 129 -4.40 11.13 8.35
CA LEU A 129 -3.42 10.45 7.48
C LEU A 129 -1.98 10.81 7.87
N VAL A 130 -1.71 12.10 8.11
CA VAL A 130 -0.38 12.55 8.55
C VAL A 130 -0.01 11.93 9.90
N VAL A 131 -0.95 11.92 10.86
CA VAL A 131 -0.72 11.29 12.16
C VAL A 131 -0.43 9.79 12.00
N PHE A 132 -1.22 9.07 11.22
CA PHE A 132 -1.00 7.64 10.99
C PHE A 132 0.32 7.38 10.27
N LEU A 133 0.67 8.19 9.29
CA LEU A 133 1.95 8.08 8.59
C LEU A 133 3.13 8.24 9.56
N LEU A 134 3.11 9.28 10.39
CA LEU A 134 4.16 9.53 11.37
C LEU A 134 4.25 8.43 12.43
N LEU A 135 3.12 7.98 12.95
CA LEU A 135 3.07 6.86 13.90
C LEU A 135 3.63 5.57 13.27
N THR A 136 3.23 5.25 12.05
CA THR A 136 3.73 4.06 11.35
C THR A 136 5.24 4.15 11.14
N LEU A 137 5.76 5.28 10.65
CA LEU A 137 7.20 5.47 10.49
C LEU A 137 7.94 5.31 11.81
N GLY A 138 7.41 5.87 12.90
CA GLY A 138 7.98 5.70 14.24
C GLY A 138 8.03 4.25 14.69
N PHE A 139 6.94 3.50 14.53
CA PHE A 139 6.89 2.08 14.88
C PHE A 139 7.80 1.21 13.99
N LEU A 140 7.89 1.52 12.70
CA LEU A 140 8.77 0.79 11.78
C LEU A 140 10.25 1.02 12.13
N ILE A 141 10.65 2.24 12.49
CA ILE A 141 12.00 2.54 12.93
C ILE A 141 12.31 1.82 14.24
N LEU A 142 11.40 1.89 15.23
CA LEU A 142 11.58 1.18 16.49
C LEU A 142 11.69 -0.33 16.30
N GLY A 143 10.84 -0.90 15.43
CA GLY A 143 10.89 -2.34 15.13
C GLY A 143 12.13 -2.77 14.34
N ALA A 144 12.78 -1.86 13.63
CA ALA A 144 14.05 -2.15 12.93
C ALA A 144 15.29 -1.99 13.82
N LEU A 145 15.14 -1.38 15.01
CA LEU A 145 16.21 -1.21 16.01
C LEU A 145 16.21 -2.31 17.07
N LEU A 146 15.08 -3.02 17.25
CA LEU A 146 14.92 -4.12 18.22
C LEU A 146 15.26 -5.46 17.62
#